data_e82ba1f872c754de3972e4cc18e1e190
#
_entry.id   e82ba1f872c754de3972e4cc18e1e190
#
_cell.length_a   1.000
_cell.length_b   1.000
_cell.length_c   1.000
_cell.angle_alpha   90.00
_cell.angle_beta   90.00
_cell.angle_gamma   90.00
#
_symmetry.space_group_name_H-M   'P 1'
#
loop_
_entity.id
_entity.type
_entity.pdbx_description
1 polymer ?
#
loop_
_entity_poly.entity_id
_entity_poly.type
_entity_poly.pdbx_seq_one_letter_code
_entity_poly.pdbx_strand_id
1 'polypeptide(L)'
;KSIYNHLVEGVKPVDCYTPLSKHVDEDIYLRTDHHWAPLGAYYAAEKFCAVAGVPFKDLSNYERNVVHGYVGTMYGYSHDISLKNAPEDFVYYVPKGITYTTTYTDYTINEHYQVTGEGKPHTGKFFAHFKDGSPGAYCTFMGGDTKITCVRTATKNGRRVIILKDSFGNCLPGYLFFSFEEIHVIDGRYFTKNMKKYVTENRITDILFANNIYKAYSSGSCKNYLRFLTQQSYSYAPKTDSANNNSMHKKSAASQEEPAKQQNNIEEVKTTPTSAEDEVSKPKPEQEQGTSDQ
;
A
#
# COMPACT_ATOMS: atom_id res chain seq x y z
N LYS A 1 16.73 10.31 -12.47
CA LYS A 1 18.21 10.30 -12.72
C LYS A 1 18.97 11.07 -11.65
N SER A 2 18.52 12.26 -11.20
CA SER A 2 19.24 13.06 -10.19
C SER A 2 19.56 12.29 -8.91
N ILE A 3 18.59 11.54 -8.36
CA ILE A 3 18.78 10.73 -7.13
C ILE A 3 19.88 9.68 -7.34
N TYR A 4 19.90 9.02 -8.49
CA TYR A 4 20.86 7.94 -8.77
C TYR A 4 22.31 8.41 -8.77
N ASN A 5 22.55 9.65 -9.17
CA ASN A 5 23.90 10.22 -9.20
C ASN A 5 24.47 10.51 -7.80
N HIS A 6 23.64 10.44 -6.76
CA HIS A 6 24.03 10.68 -5.36
C HIS A 6 24.08 9.39 -4.54
N LEU A 7 23.86 8.22 -5.16
CA LEU A 7 23.98 6.95 -4.45
C LEU A 7 25.46 6.68 -4.13
N VAL A 8 25.69 6.23 -2.91
CA VAL A 8 27.02 5.79 -2.47
C VAL A 8 27.39 4.45 -3.10
N GLU A 9 28.69 4.16 -3.14
CA GLU A 9 29.20 2.88 -3.62
C GLU A 9 28.49 1.70 -2.92
N GLY A 10 28.17 0.67 -3.69
CA GLY A 10 27.46 -0.51 -3.22
C GLY A 10 25.92 -0.42 -3.24
N VAL A 11 25.36 0.79 -3.37
CA VAL A 11 23.91 0.97 -3.53
C VAL A 11 23.55 1.00 -5.01
N LYS A 12 22.70 0.05 -5.44
CA LYS A 12 22.29 -0.10 -6.83
C LYS A 12 20.97 0.63 -7.09
N PRO A 13 20.86 1.47 -8.12
CA PRO A 13 19.60 2.07 -8.52
C PRO A 13 18.66 1.04 -9.14
N VAL A 14 17.37 1.09 -8.80
CA VAL A 14 16.32 0.34 -9.47
C VAL A 14 15.50 1.33 -10.29
N ASP A 15 15.81 1.43 -11.57
CA ASP A 15 15.12 2.34 -12.49
C ASP A 15 13.75 1.76 -12.86
N CYS A 16 12.72 2.17 -12.13
CA CYS A 16 11.33 1.79 -12.41
C CYS A 16 10.69 2.67 -13.50
N TYR A 17 11.23 3.86 -13.79
CA TYR A 17 10.67 4.73 -14.81
C TYR A 17 10.72 4.09 -16.21
N THR A 18 11.88 3.53 -16.57
CA THR A 18 12.09 2.94 -17.91
C THR A 18 11.15 1.78 -18.20
N PRO A 19 10.94 0.75 -17.33
CA PRO A 19 9.94 -0.28 -17.60
C PRO A 19 8.52 0.30 -17.60
N LEU A 20 8.12 1.12 -16.63
CA LEU A 20 6.77 1.67 -16.57
C LEU A 20 6.43 2.53 -17.80
N SER A 21 7.37 3.31 -18.32
CA SER A 21 7.15 4.13 -19.52
C SER A 21 6.90 3.32 -20.81
N LYS A 22 7.22 2.03 -20.82
CA LYS A 22 6.94 1.13 -21.95
C LYS A 22 5.55 0.49 -21.88
N HIS A 23 4.86 0.65 -20.77
CA HIS A 23 3.57 0.04 -20.47
C HIS A 23 2.50 1.09 -20.16
N VAL A 24 2.63 2.29 -20.75
CA VAL A 24 1.69 3.41 -20.52
C VAL A 24 0.29 3.16 -21.07
N ASP A 25 0.15 2.21 -22.00
CA ASP A 25 -1.13 1.80 -22.57
C ASP A 25 -1.85 0.74 -21.71
N GLU A 26 -1.23 0.31 -20.61
CA GLU A 26 -1.78 -0.65 -19.65
C GLU A 26 -2.23 0.04 -18.37
N ASP A 27 -3.11 -0.61 -17.60
CA ASP A 27 -3.59 -0.10 -16.30
C ASP A 27 -2.50 -0.27 -15.21
N ILE A 28 -1.40 0.48 -15.36
CA ILE A 28 -0.27 0.46 -14.41
C ILE A 28 -0.43 1.43 -13.23
N TYR A 29 -1.41 2.34 -13.31
CA TYR A 29 -1.82 3.25 -12.23
C TYR A 29 -3.32 3.16 -12.03
N LEU A 30 -3.76 3.31 -10.77
CA LEU A 30 -5.17 3.42 -10.42
C LEU A 30 -5.69 4.82 -10.77
N ARG A 31 -6.94 4.92 -11.20
CA ARG A 31 -7.57 6.21 -11.58
C ARG A 31 -8.27 6.88 -10.41
N THR A 32 -8.81 6.10 -9.50
CA THR A 32 -9.56 6.59 -8.32
C THR A 32 -8.74 6.54 -7.04
N ASP A 33 -7.51 6.03 -7.12
CA ASP A 33 -6.59 5.91 -6.00
C ASP A 33 -5.24 6.56 -6.30
N HIS A 34 -4.53 7.03 -5.28
CA HIS A 34 -3.24 7.70 -5.45
C HIS A 34 -2.07 6.73 -5.67
N HIS A 35 -2.31 5.43 -5.59
CA HIS A 35 -1.27 4.42 -5.80
C HIS A 35 -1.17 3.99 -7.27
N TRP A 36 -0.06 3.37 -7.60
CA TRP A 36 0.02 2.55 -8.80
C TRP A 36 -0.90 1.33 -8.70
N ALA A 37 -1.26 0.76 -9.85
CA ALA A 37 -1.95 -0.52 -9.88
C ALA A 37 -0.96 -1.67 -9.56
N PRO A 38 -1.46 -2.84 -9.10
CA PRO A 38 -0.59 -4.00 -8.89
C PRO A 38 0.21 -4.42 -10.13
N LEU A 39 -0.30 -4.17 -11.35
CA LEU A 39 0.45 -4.42 -12.59
C LEU A 39 1.68 -3.51 -12.71
N GLY A 40 1.58 -2.24 -12.31
CA GLY A 40 2.74 -1.35 -12.26
C GLY A 40 3.81 -1.85 -11.28
N ALA A 41 3.38 -2.35 -10.12
CA ALA A 41 4.29 -2.95 -9.15
C ALA A 41 4.95 -4.24 -9.67
N TYR A 42 4.27 -5.01 -10.52
CA TYR A 42 4.85 -6.18 -11.19
C TYR A 42 6.09 -5.80 -12.03
N TYR A 43 5.97 -4.79 -12.89
CA TYR A 43 7.10 -4.32 -13.70
C TYR A 43 8.26 -3.76 -12.86
N ALA A 44 7.94 -3.10 -11.76
CA ALA A 44 8.94 -2.65 -10.81
C ALA A 44 9.64 -3.81 -10.08
N ALA A 45 8.90 -4.85 -9.71
CA ALA A 45 9.43 -6.06 -9.09
C ALA A 45 10.34 -6.85 -10.04
N GLU A 46 9.96 -6.98 -11.32
CA GLU A 46 10.80 -7.57 -12.36
C GLU A 46 12.14 -6.83 -12.46
N LYS A 47 12.10 -5.50 -12.54
CA LYS A 47 13.30 -4.67 -12.61
C LYS A 47 14.18 -4.82 -11.36
N PHE A 48 13.56 -4.86 -10.18
CA PHE A 48 14.29 -5.11 -8.93
C PHE A 48 14.97 -6.47 -8.94
N CYS A 49 14.27 -7.54 -9.33
CA CYS A 49 14.86 -8.89 -9.40
C CYS A 49 16.04 -8.96 -10.36
N ALA A 50 15.96 -8.28 -11.51
CA ALA A 50 17.06 -8.18 -12.46
C ALA A 50 18.29 -7.47 -11.83
N VAL A 51 18.09 -6.38 -11.08
CA VAL A 51 19.17 -5.66 -10.39
C VAL A 51 19.76 -6.49 -9.24
N ALA A 52 18.91 -7.20 -8.50
CA ALA A 52 19.30 -8.07 -7.39
C ALA A 52 19.96 -9.38 -7.87
N GLY A 53 19.81 -9.74 -9.14
CA GLY A 53 20.33 -10.99 -9.70
C GLY A 53 19.60 -12.23 -9.14
N VAL A 54 18.29 -12.13 -8.95
CA VAL A 54 17.43 -13.24 -8.51
C VAL A 54 16.43 -13.62 -9.60
N PRO A 55 15.92 -14.87 -9.61
CA PRO A 55 14.89 -15.29 -10.56
C PRO A 55 13.62 -14.43 -10.43
N PHE A 56 12.93 -14.26 -11.55
CA PHE A 56 11.59 -13.64 -11.59
C PHE A 56 10.66 -14.50 -12.45
N LYS A 57 9.37 -14.50 -12.15
CA LYS A 57 8.35 -15.24 -12.89
C LYS A 57 7.42 -14.28 -13.61
N ASP A 58 7.08 -14.62 -14.87
CA ASP A 58 6.10 -13.89 -15.66
C ASP A 58 4.67 -14.06 -15.09
N LEU A 59 3.73 -13.21 -15.57
CA LEU A 59 2.35 -13.18 -15.07
C LEU A 59 1.58 -14.48 -15.28
N SER A 60 2.01 -15.37 -16.18
CA SER A 60 1.36 -16.68 -16.36
C SER A 60 1.46 -17.57 -15.11
N ASN A 61 2.41 -17.27 -14.23
CA ASN A 61 2.58 -17.95 -12.93
C ASN A 61 1.70 -17.36 -11.82
N TYR A 62 0.81 -16.44 -12.14
CA TYR A 62 -0.09 -15.80 -11.19
C TYR A 62 -1.54 -15.99 -11.60
N GLU A 63 -2.41 -16.06 -10.62
CA GLU A 63 -3.87 -16.01 -10.79
C GLU A 63 -4.32 -14.56 -10.75
N ARG A 64 -5.01 -14.13 -11.82
CA ARG A 64 -5.59 -12.80 -11.90
C ARG A 64 -6.90 -12.76 -11.11
N ASN A 65 -7.00 -11.86 -10.17
CA ASN A 65 -8.18 -11.61 -9.36
C ASN A 65 -8.67 -10.18 -9.58
N VAL A 66 -9.97 -9.94 -9.40
CA VAL A 66 -10.60 -8.63 -9.61
C VAL A 66 -11.54 -8.32 -8.45
N VAL A 67 -11.50 -7.09 -7.98
CA VAL A 67 -12.56 -6.49 -7.16
C VAL A 67 -13.21 -5.42 -8.01
N HIS A 68 -14.46 -5.66 -8.43
CA HIS A 68 -15.19 -4.73 -9.29
C HIS A 68 -15.70 -3.51 -8.50
N GLY A 69 -15.85 -2.38 -9.20
CA GLY A 69 -16.48 -1.20 -8.62
C GLY A 69 -15.65 -0.49 -7.55
N TYR A 70 -14.33 -0.60 -7.61
CA TYR A 70 -13.41 0.05 -6.68
C TYR A 70 -13.41 1.57 -6.86
N VAL A 71 -13.56 2.29 -5.75
CA VAL A 71 -13.32 3.72 -5.65
C VAL A 71 -12.32 3.94 -4.51
N GLY A 72 -11.12 4.36 -4.88
CA GLY A 72 -10.00 4.48 -3.95
C GLY A 72 -9.95 5.81 -3.22
N THR A 73 -8.78 6.09 -2.67
CA THR A 73 -8.52 7.19 -1.72
C THR A 73 -8.66 8.60 -2.32
N MET A 74 -8.57 8.76 -3.66
CA MET A 74 -8.72 10.07 -4.30
C MET A 74 -10.09 10.69 -4.04
N TYR A 75 -11.16 9.87 -3.97
CA TYR A 75 -12.48 10.34 -3.56
C TYR A 75 -12.49 10.81 -2.10
N GLY A 76 -11.84 10.07 -1.22
CA GLY A 76 -11.73 10.44 0.21
C GLY A 76 -11.01 11.77 0.45
N TYR A 77 -10.05 12.12 -0.42
CA TYR A 77 -9.33 13.39 -0.33
C TYR A 77 -10.06 14.56 -0.98
N SER A 78 -10.63 14.35 -2.17
CA SER A 78 -11.19 15.43 -2.98
C SER A 78 -12.69 15.64 -2.74
N HIS A 79 -13.41 14.60 -2.31
CA HIS A 79 -14.87 14.53 -2.27
C HIS A 79 -15.52 14.79 -3.66
N ASP A 80 -14.75 14.63 -4.74
CA ASP A 80 -15.25 14.83 -6.10
C ASP A 80 -16.15 13.67 -6.50
N ILE A 81 -17.44 13.97 -6.68
CA ILE A 81 -18.47 12.98 -7.04
C ILE A 81 -18.18 12.29 -8.38
N SER A 82 -17.42 12.91 -9.28
CA SER A 82 -17.05 12.31 -10.57
C SER A 82 -16.23 11.03 -10.37
N LEU A 83 -15.34 11.00 -9.38
CA LEU A 83 -14.56 9.79 -9.03
C LEU A 83 -15.46 8.65 -8.54
N LYS A 84 -16.46 8.99 -7.70
CA LYS A 84 -17.41 8.01 -7.19
C LYS A 84 -18.30 7.43 -8.31
N ASN A 85 -18.64 8.26 -9.30
CA ASN A 85 -19.49 7.86 -10.43
C ASN A 85 -18.72 7.14 -11.54
N ALA A 86 -17.40 7.07 -11.46
CA ALA A 86 -16.53 6.38 -12.40
C ALA A 86 -15.62 5.35 -11.69
N PRO A 87 -16.20 4.33 -11.04
CA PRO A 87 -15.45 3.28 -10.38
C PRO A 87 -14.59 2.52 -11.39
N GLU A 88 -13.56 1.85 -10.89
CA GLU A 88 -12.65 1.03 -11.69
C GLU A 88 -12.58 -0.40 -11.17
N ASP A 89 -11.95 -1.30 -11.90
CA ASP A 89 -11.61 -2.63 -11.47
C ASP A 89 -10.27 -2.61 -10.75
N PHE A 90 -10.24 -3.09 -9.51
CA PHE A 90 -8.98 -3.34 -8.81
C PHE A 90 -8.49 -4.74 -9.14
N VAL A 91 -7.49 -4.82 -10.03
CA VAL A 91 -6.90 -6.09 -10.48
C VAL A 91 -5.64 -6.39 -9.69
N TYR A 92 -5.56 -7.59 -9.13
CA TYR A 92 -4.37 -8.06 -8.42
C TYR A 92 -4.01 -9.50 -8.78
N TYR A 93 -2.79 -9.91 -8.47
CA TYR A 93 -2.22 -11.16 -8.92
C TYR A 93 -1.69 -11.96 -7.74
N VAL A 94 -2.13 -13.23 -7.64
CA VAL A 94 -1.77 -14.16 -6.58
C VAL A 94 -0.85 -15.24 -7.16
N PRO A 95 0.35 -15.50 -6.60
CA PRO A 95 1.26 -16.50 -7.13
C PRO A 95 0.67 -17.92 -7.05
N LYS A 96 0.79 -18.68 -8.13
CA LYS A 96 0.34 -20.08 -8.27
C LYS A 96 1.49 -21.03 -8.04
N GLY A 97 1.18 -22.21 -7.48
CA GLY A 97 2.14 -23.32 -7.43
C GLY A 97 3.35 -23.11 -6.49
N ILE A 98 3.30 -22.10 -5.63
CA ILE A 98 4.28 -21.90 -4.57
C ILE A 98 3.62 -21.90 -3.19
N THR A 99 4.21 -22.63 -2.26
CA THR A 99 3.80 -22.59 -0.86
C THR A 99 4.56 -21.51 -0.10
N TYR A 100 3.87 -20.86 0.81
CA TYR A 100 4.44 -19.84 1.69
C TYR A 100 3.67 -19.74 3.00
N THR A 101 4.31 -19.17 4.00
CA THR A 101 3.69 -18.82 5.28
C THR A 101 3.92 -17.34 5.55
N THR A 102 2.94 -16.68 6.16
CA THR A 102 3.03 -15.27 6.54
C THR A 102 2.89 -15.13 8.04
N THR A 103 3.82 -14.40 8.64
CA THR A 103 3.80 -14.03 10.05
C THR A 103 3.71 -12.51 10.17
N TYR A 104 2.83 -12.04 11.03
CA TYR A 104 2.61 -10.63 11.34
C TYR A 104 3.06 -10.31 12.75
N THR A 105 3.62 -9.14 12.93
CA THR A 105 3.82 -8.48 14.23
C THR A 105 3.14 -7.12 14.13
N ASP A 106 1.93 -7.02 14.67
CA ASP A 106 1.12 -5.79 14.55
C ASP A 106 1.60 -4.72 15.52
N TYR A 107 1.47 -3.46 15.09
CA TYR A 107 1.69 -2.30 15.91
C TYR A 107 0.36 -1.63 16.28
N THR A 108 0.20 -1.26 17.53
CA THR A 108 -0.85 -0.33 17.97
C THR A 108 -0.34 1.09 17.77
N ILE A 109 -1.17 1.96 17.18
CA ILE A 109 -0.85 3.37 16.96
C ILE A 109 -1.89 4.26 17.65
N ASN A 110 -1.46 5.44 18.10
CA ASN A 110 -2.35 6.48 18.63
C ASN A 110 -2.92 7.38 17.49
N GLU A 111 -3.72 8.37 17.85
CA GLU A 111 -4.28 9.36 16.94
C GLU A 111 -3.24 10.22 16.20
N HIS A 112 -2.00 10.28 16.71
CA HIS A 112 -0.86 10.95 16.09
C HIS A 112 0.03 10.01 15.29
N TYR A 113 -0.46 8.81 14.94
CA TYR A 113 0.27 7.77 14.20
C TYR A 113 1.58 7.32 14.86
N GLN A 114 1.72 7.48 16.17
CA GLN A 114 2.86 7.01 16.92
C GLN A 114 2.60 5.60 17.43
N VAL A 115 3.61 4.73 17.35
CA VAL A 115 3.51 3.37 17.86
C VAL A 115 3.46 3.42 19.40
N THR A 116 2.43 2.81 19.96
CA THR A 116 2.19 2.71 21.39
C THR A 116 2.23 1.28 21.92
N GLY A 117 2.27 0.31 21.04
CA GLY A 117 2.33 -1.10 21.40
C GLY A 117 2.80 -1.98 20.24
N GLU A 118 3.30 -3.16 20.58
CA GLU A 118 3.68 -4.22 19.65
C GLU A 118 3.01 -5.52 20.10
N GLY A 119 2.29 -6.16 19.18
CA GLY A 119 1.64 -7.45 19.40
C GLY A 119 2.62 -8.62 19.37
N LYS A 120 2.15 -9.79 19.79
CA LYS A 120 2.90 -11.03 19.61
C LYS A 120 2.84 -11.46 18.14
N PRO A 121 3.90 -12.07 17.59
CA PRO A 121 3.87 -12.63 16.26
C PRO A 121 2.73 -13.65 16.10
N HIS A 122 2.00 -13.56 15.00
CA HIS A 122 0.94 -14.50 14.66
C HIS A 122 0.93 -14.79 13.15
N THR A 123 0.38 -15.95 12.76
CA THR A 123 0.24 -16.32 11.35
C THR A 123 -1.02 -15.74 10.75
N GLY A 124 -0.99 -15.46 9.44
CA GLY A 124 -2.16 -14.96 8.71
C GLY A 124 -2.03 -15.16 7.20
N LYS A 125 -3.06 -14.77 6.48
CA LYS A 125 -3.06 -14.78 5.01
C LYS A 125 -2.38 -13.51 4.50
N PHE A 126 -1.49 -13.65 3.50
CA PHE A 126 -0.88 -12.49 2.86
C PHE A 126 -1.89 -11.72 2.00
N PHE A 127 -2.71 -12.43 1.23
CA PHE A 127 -3.75 -11.82 0.40
C PHE A 127 -5.09 -11.88 1.14
N ALA A 128 -5.60 -10.71 1.52
CA ALA A 128 -6.95 -10.56 2.05
C ALA A 128 -7.95 -10.52 0.90
N HIS A 129 -9.15 -11.04 1.12
CA HIS A 129 -10.22 -11.01 0.13
C HIS A 129 -11.18 -9.86 0.44
N PHE A 130 -11.46 -9.06 -0.58
CA PHE A 130 -12.44 -7.97 -0.53
C PHE A 130 -13.57 -8.25 -1.51
N LYS A 131 -14.80 -7.91 -1.13
CA LYS A 131 -15.97 -7.98 -2.01
C LYS A 131 -15.99 -6.79 -2.97
N ASP A 132 -16.75 -6.92 -4.05
CA ASP A 132 -16.98 -5.84 -5.01
C ASP A 132 -17.48 -4.56 -4.33
N GLY A 133 -17.05 -3.41 -4.83
CA GLY A 133 -17.36 -2.09 -4.29
C GLY A 133 -16.58 -1.72 -3.02
N SER A 134 -15.70 -2.58 -2.51
CA SER A 134 -14.94 -2.27 -1.29
C SER A 134 -13.89 -1.18 -1.52
N PRO A 135 -13.95 -0.03 -0.79
CA PRO A 135 -12.93 1.02 -0.89
C PRO A 135 -11.57 0.59 -0.28
N GLY A 136 -11.56 -0.51 0.47
CA GLY A 136 -10.35 -1.05 1.09
C GLY A 136 -9.58 -2.05 0.22
N ALA A 137 -9.96 -2.25 -1.06
CA ALA A 137 -9.38 -3.31 -1.90
C ALA A 137 -7.85 -3.23 -2.04
N TYR A 138 -7.26 -2.04 -2.00
CA TYR A 138 -5.80 -1.89 -2.00
C TYR A 138 -5.12 -2.56 -0.78
N CYS A 139 -5.84 -2.76 0.33
CA CYS A 139 -5.36 -3.50 1.49
C CYS A 139 -5.39 -5.04 1.32
N THR A 140 -5.67 -5.55 0.11
CA THR A 140 -5.53 -6.98 -0.21
C THR A 140 -4.16 -7.51 0.20
N PHE A 141 -3.12 -6.70 0.08
CA PHE A 141 -1.76 -7.06 0.44
C PHE A 141 -1.53 -6.83 1.94
N MET A 142 -1.37 -7.90 2.70
CA MET A 142 -1.02 -7.89 4.14
C MET A 142 -2.05 -7.24 5.07
N GLY A 143 -3.17 -6.72 4.56
CA GLY A 143 -4.18 -6.03 5.36
C GLY A 143 -3.72 -4.69 5.95
N GLY A 144 -2.78 -3.99 5.29
CA GLY A 144 -2.33 -2.64 5.66
C GLY A 144 -0.91 -2.55 6.20
N ASP A 145 -0.53 -1.37 6.75
CA ASP A 145 0.85 -0.93 6.94
C ASP A 145 1.40 -1.08 8.36
N THR A 146 0.54 -1.10 9.39
CA THR A 146 0.93 -0.96 10.80
C THR A 146 1.46 -2.27 11.40
N LYS A 147 2.44 -2.88 10.74
CA LYS A 147 3.00 -4.18 11.15
C LYS A 147 4.36 -4.45 10.53
N ILE A 148 5.06 -5.44 11.07
CA ILE A 148 6.11 -6.16 10.34
C ILE A 148 5.45 -7.40 9.73
N THR A 149 5.65 -7.61 8.44
CA THR A 149 5.23 -8.83 7.74
C THR A 149 6.45 -9.64 7.37
N CYS A 150 6.49 -10.92 7.74
CA CYS A 150 7.52 -11.85 7.32
C CYS A 150 6.87 -12.98 6.51
N VAL A 151 7.29 -13.12 5.25
CA VAL A 151 6.85 -14.21 4.37
C VAL A 151 8.00 -15.19 4.19
N ARG A 152 7.77 -16.46 4.51
CA ARG A 152 8.68 -17.56 4.20
C ARG A 152 8.11 -18.37 3.06
N THR A 153 8.89 -18.51 2.00
CA THR A 153 8.48 -19.18 0.76
C THR A 153 9.12 -20.54 0.60
N ALA A 154 8.64 -21.31 -0.38
CA ALA A 154 9.28 -22.56 -0.80
C ALA A 154 10.58 -22.34 -1.61
N THR A 155 10.90 -21.11 -1.99
CA THR A 155 12.17 -20.78 -2.65
C THR A 155 13.35 -21.04 -1.70
N LYS A 156 14.37 -21.80 -2.17
CA LYS A 156 15.51 -22.25 -1.34
C LYS A 156 16.83 -21.77 -1.94
N ASN A 157 17.03 -20.46 -1.96
CA ASN A 157 18.24 -19.83 -2.50
C ASN A 157 19.07 -19.08 -1.48
N GLY A 158 18.68 -19.11 -0.21
CA GLY A 158 19.34 -18.39 0.89
C GLY A 158 19.18 -16.87 0.84
N ARG A 159 18.44 -16.32 -0.15
CA ARG A 159 18.23 -14.86 -0.29
C ARG A 159 17.07 -14.39 0.58
N ARG A 160 17.32 -13.37 1.40
CA ARG A 160 16.40 -12.81 2.37
C ARG A 160 16.36 -11.30 2.22
N VAL A 161 15.20 -10.74 1.89
CA VAL A 161 15.07 -9.33 1.58
C VAL A 161 14.25 -8.59 2.64
N ILE A 162 14.72 -7.39 3.00
CA ILE A 162 13.87 -6.37 3.65
C ILE A 162 13.36 -5.43 2.57
N ILE A 163 12.05 -5.20 2.56
CA ILE A 163 11.40 -4.14 1.79
C ILE A 163 11.04 -3.02 2.76
N LEU A 164 11.84 -1.94 2.76
CA LEU A 164 11.55 -0.70 3.48
C LEU A 164 10.64 0.16 2.59
N LYS A 165 9.39 0.32 2.96
CA LYS A 165 8.37 0.87 2.09
C LYS A 165 7.51 1.95 2.76
N ASP A 166 6.77 2.68 1.96
CA ASP A 166 5.50 3.29 2.28
C ASP A 166 4.35 2.47 1.64
N SER A 167 3.12 2.97 1.66
CA SER A 167 1.97 2.23 1.13
C SER A 167 2.08 1.85 -0.35
N PHE A 168 2.87 2.56 -1.16
CA PHE A 168 3.15 2.16 -2.54
C PHE A 168 3.81 0.79 -2.64
N GLY A 169 4.66 0.43 -1.67
CA GLY A 169 5.33 -0.87 -1.64
C GLY A 169 4.45 -2.05 -1.24
N ASN A 170 3.15 -1.87 -0.94
CA ASN A 170 2.30 -2.94 -0.43
C ASN A 170 2.11 -4.09 -1.43
N CYS A 171 1.99 -3.79 -2.72
CA CYS A 171 1.76 -4.80 -3.75
C CYS A 171 3.04 -5.46 -4.30
N LEU A 172 4.24 -4.96 -3.97
CA LEU A 172 5.51 -5.55 -4.43
C LEU A 172 5.81 -6.96 -3.90
N PRO A 173 5.63 -7.25 -2.60
CA PRO A 173 6.13 -8.50 -2.01
C PRO A 173 5.54 -9.75 -2.65
N GLY A 174 4.28 -9.72 -3.10
CA GLY A 174 3.61 -10.85 -3.72
C GLY A 174 4.31 -11.36 -4.98
N TYR A 175 4.99 -10.48 -5.71
CA TYR A 175 5.75 -10.83 -6.92
C TYR A 175 7.14 -11.40 -6.63
N LEU A 176 7.59 -11.35 -5.37
CA LEU A 176 8.93 -11.79 -4.97
C LEU A 176 8.96 -13.20 -4.35
N PHE A 177 7.80 -13.88 -4.24
CA PHE A 177 7.74 -15.21 -3.60
C PHE A 177 8.56 -16.27 -4.34
N PHE A 178 8.71 -16.14 -5.65
CA PHE A 178 9.57 -17.01 -6.45
C PHE A 178 11.06 -16.59 -6.45
N SER A 179 11.36 -15.43 -5.87
CA SER A 179 12.68 -14.80 -5.97
C SER A 179 13.47 -14.87 -4.68
N PHE A 180 12.81 -14.91 -3.53
CA PHE A 180 13.44 -14.89 -2.21
C PHE A 180 12.90 -15.99 -1.30
N GLU A 181 13.80 -16.55 -0.46
CA GLU A 181 13.43 -17.50 0.57
C GLU A 181 12.62 -16.85 1.69
N GLU A 182 12.99 -15.63 2.07
CA GLU A 182 12.33 -14.88 3.13
C GLU A 182 12.20 -13.40 2.75
N ILE A 183 11.03 -12.82 3.01
CA ILE A 183 10.69 -11.45 2.65
C ILE A 183 10.15 -10.75 3.89
N HIS A 184 10.85 -9.70 4.35
CA HIS A 184 10.45 -8.87 5.47
C HIS A 184 9.91 -7.54 4.94
N VAL A 185 8.64 -7.25 5.16
CA VAL A 185 8.02 -5.98 4.73
C VAL A 185 7.87 -5.07 5.94
N ILE A 186 8.47 -3.91 5.86
CA ILE A 186 8.59 -2.96 6.96
C ILE A 186 8.18 -1.57 6.47
N ASP A 187 7.14 -1.02 7.09
CA ASP A 187 6.81 0.38 6.87
C ASP A 187 7.70 1.27 7.75
N GLY A 188 8.41 2.19 7.09
CA GLY A 188 9.37 3.07 7.76
C GLY A 188 8.76 4.01 8.80
N ARG A 189 7.44 4.20 8.79
CA ARG A 189 6.73 5.03 9.79
C ARG A 189 6.63 4.35 11.15
N TYR A 190 6.50 3.02 11.17
CA TYR A 190 6.09 2.26 12.35
C TYR A 190 7.17 1.36 12.95
N PHE A 191 8.30 1.19 12.29
CA PHE A 191 9.36 0.29 12.74
C PHE A 191 10.03 0.79 14.02
N THR A 192 10.05 -0.06 15.05
CA THR A 192 10.51 0.26 16.42
C THR A 192 11.80 -0.45 16.83
N LYS A 193 12.34 -1.32 15.96
CA LYS A 193 13.53 -2.12 16.30
C LYS A 193 14.81 -1.47 15.76
N ASN A 194 15.95 -1.85 16.34
CA ASN A 194 17.25 -1.49 15.76
C ASN A 194 17.49 -2.28 14.48
N MET A 195 17.69 -1.57 13.36
CA MET A 195 17.82 -2.20 12.04
C MET A 195 19.07 -3.05 11.91
N LYS A 196 20.21 -2.63 12.48
CA LYS A 196 21.44 -3.41 12.42
C LYS A 196 21.26 -4.77 13.10
N LYS A 197 20.65 -4.76 14.29
CA LYS A 197 20.33 -5.98 15.03
C LYS A 197 19.35 -6.85 14.25
N TYR A 198 18.28 -6.25 13.69
CA TYR A 198 17.25 -6.94 12.92
C TYR A 198 17.84 -7.63 11.68
N VAL A 199 18.70 -6.94 10.92
CA VAL A 199 19.41 -7.49 9.76
C VAL A 199 20.25 -8.71 10.14
N THR A 200 21.01 -8.60 11.21
CA THR A 200 21.90 -9.70 11.67
C THR A 200 21.10 -10.90 12.15
N GLU A 201 20.09 -10.69 13.00
CA GLU A 201 19.27 -11.77 13.58
C GLU A 201 18.47 -12.53 12.51
N ASN A 202 17.99 -11.84 11.49
CA ASN A 202 17.22 -12.43 10.40
C ASN A 202 18.08 -12.82 9.19
N ARG A 203 19.41 -12.66 9.26
CA ARG A 203 20.36 -13.01 8.19
C ARG A 203 19.97 -12.40 6.85
N ILE A 204 19.62 -11.13 6.85
CA ILE A 204 19.17 -10.39 5.67
C ILE A 204 20.33 -10.25 4.68
N THR A 205 20.08 -10.53 3.42
CA THR A 205 21.05 -10.44 2.33
C THR A 205 20.80 -9.23 1.43
N ASP A 206 19.59 -8.73 1.39
CA ASP A 206 19.14 -7.65 0.50
C ASP A 206 18.26 -6.65 1.24
N ILE A 207 18.39 -5.37 0.89
CA ILE A 207 17.50 -4.32 1.38
C ILE A 207 17.00 -3.52 0.17
N LEU A 208 15.69 -3.49 -0.02
CA LEU A 208 15.02 -2.67 -1.02
C LEU A 208 14.36 -1.46 -0.35
N PHE A 209 14.71 -0.26 -0.78
CA PHE A 209 13.98 0.97 -0.45
C PHE A 209 12.90 1.21 -1.50
N ALA A 210 11.65 0.89 -1.17
CA ALA A 210 10.49 0.94 -2.05
C ALA A 210 9.53 2.05 -1.61
N ASN A 211 9.95 3.29 -1.80
CA ASN A 211 9.17 4.47 -1.44
C ASN A 211 8.69 5.23 -2.68
N ASN A 212 7.58 5.95 -2.55
CA ASN A 212 7.14 6.87 -3.58
C ASN A 212 8.16 8.01 -3.80
N ILE A 213 8.03 8.71 -4.93
CA ILE A 213 8.99 9.73 -5.33
C ILE A 213 9.06 10.91 -4.34
N TYR A 214 7.94 11.31 -3.74
CA TYR A 214 7.93 12.39 -2.74
C TYR A 214 8.75 12.01 -1.51
N LYS A 215 8.61 10.77 -1.06
CA LYS A 215 9.39 10.23 0.06
C LYS A 215 10.87 10.16 -0.29
N ALA A 216 11.20 9.77 -1.52
CA ALA A 216 12.57 9.58 -1.97
C ALA A 216 13.38 10.89 -2.01
N TYR A 217 12.76 12.04 -2.30
CA TYR A 217 13.49 13.30 -2.41
C TYR A 217 13.18 14.33 -1.31
N SER A 218 12.20 14.07 -0.45
CA SER A 218 11.86 14.95 0.66
C SER A 218 13.00 15.02 1.68
N SER A 219 13.45 16.22 2.04
CA SER A 219 14.59 16.46 2.93
C SER A 219 14.48 15.87 4.33
N GLY A 220 13.24 15.61 4.80
CA GLY A 220 12.98 15.00 6.11
C GLY A 220 12.92 13.46 6.10
N SER A 221 12.83 12.83 4.93
CA SER A 221 12.54 11.39 4.82
C SER A 221 13.66 10.49 5.34
N CYS A 222 14.91 10.89 5.14
CA CYS A 222 16.07 10.13 5.62
C CYS A 222 16.15 10.04 7.15
N LYS A 223 15.57 10.99 7.89
CA LYS A 223 15.60 10.99 9.36
C LYS A 223 15.01 9.73 9.97
N ASN A 224 13.93 9.20 9.39
CA ASN A 224 13.33 7.97 9.86
C ASN A 224 14.27 6.77 9.69
N TYR A 225 14.98 6.68 8.56
CA TYR A 225 15.92 5.59 8.31
C TYR A 225 17.19 5.73 9.17
N LEU A 226 17.69 6.93 9.38
CA LEU A 226 18.82 7.17 10.29
C LEU A 226 18.48 6.76 11.73
N ARG A 227 17.26 7.03 12.18
CA ARG A 227 16.76 6.59 13.49
C ARG A 227 16.90 5.07 13.66
N PHE A 228 16.61 4.28 12.65
CA PHE A 228 16.70 2.81 12.73
C PHE A 228 18.10 2.29 13.04
N LEU A 229 19.13 3.05 12.73
CA LEU A 229 20.52 2.65 13.01
C LEU A 229 20.93 2.86 14.47
N THR A 230 20.26 3.77 15.17
CA THR A 230 20.64 4.23 16.52
C THR A 230 19.58 3.93 17.58
N GLN A 231 18.30 3.78 17.20
CA GLN A 231 17.24 3.51 18.17
C GLN A 231 17.47 2.17 18.88
N GLN A 232 17.13 2.14 20.16
CA GLN A 232 17.04 0.88 20.88
C GLN A 232 15.71 0.21 20.54
N SER A 233 15.71 -1.13 20.46
CA SER A 233 14.46 -1.87 20.29
C SER A 233 13.61 -1.67 21.54
N TYR A 234 12.42 -1.08 21.35
CA TYR A 234 11.46 -0.94 22.45
C TYR A 234 10.71 -2.27 22.62
N SER A 235 10.70 -2.79 23.86
CA SER A 235 9.71 -3.78 24.26
C SER A 235 8.54 -3.02 24.87
N TYR A 236 7.40 -3.03 24.23
CA TYR A 236 6.17 -2.51 24.83
C TYR A 236 5.68 -3.57 25.84
N ALA A 237 5.89 -3.32 27.12
CA ALA A 237 5.19 -4.07 28.15
C ALA A 237 3.69 -3.74 28.05
N PRO A 238 2.77 -4.72 28.16
CA PRO A 238 1.35 -4.43 28.24
C PRO A 238 1.12 -3.46 29.40
N LYS A 239 0.50 -2.30 29.14
CA LYS A 239 0.07 -1.41 30.18
C LYS A 239 -0.97 -2.14 31.02
N THR A 240 -0.66 -2.45 32.25
CA THR A 240 -1.66 -2.71 33.27
C THR A 240 -2.38 -1.40 33.53
N ASP A 241 -3.71 -1.41 33.38
CA ASP A 241 -4.56 -0.26 33.66
C ASP A 241 -4.31 0.24 35.08
N SER A 242 -3.71 1.41 35.21
CA SER A 242 -3.62 2.15 36.44
C SER A 242 -3.87 3.62 36.14
N ALA A 243 -4.89 4.11 36.80
CA ALA A 243 -5.54 5.39 36.74
C ALA A 243 -4.66 6.65 36.71
N ASN A 244 -5.23 7.69 36.07
CA ASN A 244 -5.11 9.13 36.33
C ASN A 244 -3.72 9.79 36.42
N ASN A 245 -3.45 10.72 35.51
CA ASN A 245 -3.37 12.15 35.85
C ASN A 245 -3.20 13.07 34.64
N ASN A 246 -3.98 14.15 34.71
CA ASN A 246 -3.95 15.34 33.86
C ASN A 246 -2.56 16.01 33.82
N SER A 247 -2.14 16.44 32.63
CA SER A 247 -1.63 17.83 32.51
C SER A 247 -1.54 18.24 31.02
N MET A 248 -2.16 19.37 30.74
CA MET A 248 -2.07 20.13 29.50
C MET A 248 -0.64 20.58 29.23
N HIS A 249 -0.20 20.54 27.95
CA HIS A 249 0.56 21.66 27.41
C HIS A 249 0.36 21.78 25.87
N LYS A 250 0.23 23.05 25.49
CA LYS A 250 -0.15 23.59 24.17
C LYS A 250 0.97 23.57 23.13
N LYS A 251 0.54 23.33 21.88
CA LYS A 251 0.95 23.91 20.60
C LYS A 251 2.43 24.06 20.24
N SER A 252 2.80 23.40 19.10
CA SER A 252 3.34 24.15 17.96
C SER A 252 3.05 23.37 16.67
N ALA A 253 2.51 24.08 15.67
CA ALA A 253 2.14 23.58 14.37
C ALA A 253 3.38 23.53 13.48
N ALA A 254 3.60 22.38 12.84
CA ALA A 254 4.40 22.26 11.64
C ALA A 254 3.71 21.26 10.72
N SER A 255 3.41 21.71 9.53
CA SER A 255 2.75 21.01 8.43
C SER A 255 3.30 19.60 8.20
N GLN A 256 2.51 18.59 8.52
CA GLN A 256 2.69 17.21 8.09
C GLN A 256 1.44 16.81 7.32
N GLU A 257 1.66 16.31 6.11
CA GLU A 257 0.61 15.69 5.30
C GLU A 257 -0.08 14.59 6.13
N GLU A 258 -1.39 14.75 6.35
CA GLU A 258 -2.21 13.76 7.04
C GLU A 258 -2.31 12.49 6.22
N PRO A 259 -1.96 11.30 6.76
CA PRO A 259 -2.34 10.05 6.15
C PRO A 259 -3.83 9.82 6.34
N ALA A 260 -4.51 9.47 5.24
CA ALA A 260 -5.95 9.19 5.22
C ALA A 260 -6.36 8.19 6.30
N LYS A 261 -7.36 8.55 7.06
CA LYS A 261 -8.02 7.66 8.02
C LYS A 261 -8.69 6.51 7.28
N GLN A 262 -8.16 5.31 7.40
CA GLN A 262 -8.90 4.10 7.11
C GLN A 262 -9.89 3.87 8.26
N GLN A 263 -11.09 4.41 8.13
CA GLN A 263 -12.18 4.10 9.05
C GLN A 263 -12.90 2.84 8.54
N ASN A 264 -12.74 1.74 9.25
CA ASN A 264 -13.70 0.65 9.26
C ASN A 264 -14.85 1.04 10.19
N ASN A 265 -15.85 1.75 9.67
CA ASN A 265 -17.14 1.89 10.32
C ASN A 265 -18.21 1.46 9.33
N ILE A 266 -18.75 0.28 9.58
CA ILE A 266 -20.01 -0.19 9.03
C ILE A 266 -21.08 0.40 9.96
N GLU A 267 -21.66 1.55 9.61
CA GLU A 267 -22.95 1.96 10.16
C GLU A 267 -24.05 1.56 9.17
N GLU A 268 -24.90 0.65 9.63
CA GLU A 268 -26.17 0.33 8.98
C GLU A 268 -27.06 1.57 9.02
N VAL A 269 -27.30 2.19 7.87
CA VAL A 269 -28.36 3.20 7.72
C VAL A 269 -29.68 2.46 7.49
N LYS A 270 -30.52 2.43 8.51
CA LYS A 270 -31.93 2.10 8.39
C LYS A 270 -32.64 3.14 7.54
N THR A 271 -33.07 2.74 6.35
CA THR A 271 -33.97 3.54 5.52
C THR A 271 -35.40 3.27 5.95
N THR A 272 -36.06 4.29 6.46
CA THR A 272 -37.53 4.36 6.58
C THR A 272 -38.10 4.93 5.28
N PRO A 273 -39.15 4.37 4.68
CA PRO A 273 -39.73 4.92 3.47
C PRO A 273 -40.72 6.05 3.84
N THR A 274 -40.52 7.22 3.27
CA THR A 274 -41.56 8.27 3.27
C THR A 274 -42.06 8.44 1.84
N SER A 275 -43.33 8.14 1.68
CA SER A 275 -44.13 8.40 0.50
C SER A 275 -44.42 9.89 0.35
N ALA A 276 -44.22 10.43 -0.86
CA ALA A 276 -44.99 11.55 -1.37
C ALA A 276 -45.00 11.49 -2.89
N GLU A 277 -46.16 11.23 -3.40
CA GLU A 277 -46.57 11.49 -4.78
C GLU A 277 -46.54 12.97 -5.04
N ASP A 278 -46.04 13.40 -6.19
CA ASP A 278 -46.60 14.57 -6.89
C ASP A 278 -46.28 14.54 -8.40
N GLU A 279 -47.28 14.92 -9.12
CA GLU A 279 -47.57 14.87 -10.54
C GLU A 279 -46.68 15.73 -11.44
N VAL A 280 -46.51 15.20 -12.66
CA VAL A 280 -46.80 15.86 -13.97
C VAL A 280 -45.91 17.00 -14.47
N SER A 281 -45.26 16.79 -15.59
CA SER A 281 -45.73 17.32 -16.89
C SER A 281 -44.74 16.94 -18.00
N LYS A 282 -45.32 16.38 -19.07
CA LYS A 282 -44.68 16.15 -20.37
C LYS A 282 -44.66 17.46 -21.16
N PRO A 283 -43.62 17.77 -21.95
CA PRO A 283 -43.74 18.65 -23.10
C PRO A 283 -43.96 17.86 -24.40
N LYS A 284 -44.81 18.43 -25.23
CA LYS A 284 -45.21 17.98 -26.60
C LYS A 284 -44.07 18.13 -27.61
N PRO A 285 -44.15 17.40 -28.75
CA PRO A 285 -43.18 17.51 -29.84
C PRO A 285 -43.51 18.71 -30.74
N GLU A 286 -42.48 19.44 -31.15
CA GLU A 286 -42.56 20.43 -32.24
C GLU A 286 -42.19 19.78 -33.58
N GLN A 287 -42.96 20.26 -34.58
CA GLN A 287 -43.03 19.75 -35.94
C GLN A 287 -41.84 20.22 -36.78
N GLU A 288 -41.49 19.33 -37.74
CA GLU A 288 -40.70 19.64 -38.93
C GLU A 288 -41.29 20.79 -39.74
N GLN A 289 -40.47 21.70 -40.20
CA GLN A 289 -40.67 22.43 -41.43
C GLN A 289 -39.40 22.37 -42.28
N GLY A 290 -39.54 21.65 -43.40
CA GLY A 290 -38.57 21.67 -44.46
C GLY A 290 -38.66 22.97 -45.27
N THR A 291 -37.52 23.37 -45.80
CA THR A 291 -37.45 24.14 -47.05
C THR A 291 -36.28 23.66 -47.87
N SER A 292 -36.62 23.30 -49.09
CA SER A 292 -35.78 23.01 -50.23
C SER A 292 -35.12 24.27 -50.79
N ASP A 293 -34.09 24.02 -51.64
CA ASP A 293 -33.56 24.78 -52.77
C ASP A 293 -32.24 25.55 -52.55
N GLN A 294 -31.29 25.12 -53.18
CA GLN A 294 -30.40 25.29 -54.33
C GLN A 294 -29.00 24.80 -54.06
#